data_53dfe6ae4360c3e2b244a8e1ec8c5e48
#
_entry.id   53dfe6ae4360c3e2b244a8e1ec8c5e48
#
_cell.length_a   1.000
_cell.length_b   1.000
_cell.length_c   1.000
_cell.angle_alpha   90.00
_cell.angle_beta   90.00
_cell.angle_gamma   90.00
#
_symmetry.space_group_name_H-M   'P 1'
#
loop_
_entity.id
_entity.type
_entity.pdbx_description
1 polymer ?
#
loop_
_entity_poly.entity_id
_entity_poly.type
_entity_poly.pdbx_seq_one_letter_code
_entity_poly.pdbx_strand_id
1 'polypeptide(L)'
;MQRIVIVYFDAGGGHRAAARALAEGIRRQGRPWQVISLNLDDVLEPADPIYRATGVRGGEIYNRALRMGWTAGSAQVIPIMHGMIRIMHSLQVRLLRECWRRLRPDLVVSVVPHLNRALFESLRAENSRTPFVTVVTDIADYPPHFWFEPQDQHFICGSELAQQQARALGVSPGRQWGVSGMVLHPRFYEIIHGDRAAERRRLGLHAARPTGLVLFGGHGSQTMVQIARRLAACRREIQLIFLCGRNQKLVRRLRQLALPFPVHVEGFTEDVARYMWLSDFFIGKPGPGSVSEALAMRLPVIVQAGVRTLAQERYNVEWIRQQGVGIPVRSWRAVPRAVVELLRPPAHRRMLGNIGQLNNRAVFEIPEILNQIAASETLLPSNVSSNFDRRDIAV
;
A
#
# COMPACT_ATOMS: atom_id res chain seq x y z
N MET A 1 24.56 12.69 12.60
CA MET A 1 23.59 11.61 12.28
C MET A 1 22.52 12.23 11.39
N GLN A 2 22.37 11.74 10.17
CA GLN A 2 21.40 12.29 9.20
C GLN A 2 19.96 12.01 9.65
N ARG A 3 19.09 13.02 9.51
CA ARG A 3 17.67 12.93 9.84
C ARG A 3 16.85 12.64 8.60
N ILE A 4 16.26 11.44 8.55
CA ILE A 4 15.38 11.02 7.48
C ILE A 4 13.93 11.13 7.97
N VAL A 5 13.12 11.96 7.33
CA VAL A 5 11.70 12.10 7.66
C VAL A 5 10.87 11.31 6.65
N ILE A 6 10.17 10.28 7.13
CA ILE A 6 9.24 9.47 6.31
C ILE A 6 7.82 9.98 6.56
N VAL A 7 7.20 10.53 5.51
CA VAL A 7 5.85 11.11 5.55
C VAL A 7 4.81 10.08 5.12
N TYR A 8 3.77 9.89 5.92
CA TYR A 8 2.68 8.95 5.63
C TYR A 8 1.31 9.49 6.03
N PHE A 9 0.25 8.85 5.52
CA PHE A 9 -1.14 9.02 5.98
C PHE A 9 -1.64 7.80 6.74
N ASP A 10 -2.61 8.02 7.63
CA ASP A 10 -3.34 6.91 8.27
C ASP A 10 -4.68 6.58 7.57
N ALA A 11 -4.75 6.81 6.25
CA ALA A 11 -5.89 6.43 5.43
C ALA A 11 -5.68 5.02 4.83
N GLY A 12 -6.62 4.11 5.07
CA GLY A 12 -6.57 2.72 4.56
C GLY A 12 -5.50 1.82 5.17
N GLY A 13 -4.49 2.37 5.83
CA GLY A 13 -3.41 1.64 6.51
C GLY A 13 -2.22 1.25 5.64
N GLY A 14 -2.31 1.33 4.30
CA GLY A 14 -1.22 0.95 3.38
C GLY A 14 0.01 1.84 3.49
N HIS A 15 -0.19 3.16 3.48
CA HIS A 15 0.91 4.14 3.56
C HIS A 15 1.65 4.05 4.91
N ARG A 16 0.92 3.88 6.02
CA ARG A 16 1.52 3.64 7.34
C ARG A 16 2.31 2.34 7.37
N ALA A 17 1.81 1.27 6.74
CA ALA A 17 2.52 0.00 6.66
C ALA A 17 3.82 0.15 5.85
N ALA A 18 3.79 0.85 4.72
CA ALA A 18 4.96 1.14 3.89
C ALA A 18 6.00 1.99 4.65
N ALA A 19 5.57 3.05 5.36
CA ALA A 19 6.47 3.87 6.18
C ALA A 19 7.17 3.05 7.27
N ARG A 20 6.41 2.21 8.00
CA ARG A 20 6.97 1.31 9.02
C ARG A 20 7.92 0.28 8.42
N ALA A 21 7.56 -0.28 7.27
CA ALA A 21 8.40 -1.25 6.56
C ALA A 21 9.74 -0.63 6.16
N LEU A 22 9.71 0.57 5.59
CA LEU A 22 10.90 1.30 5.19
C LEU A 22 11.78 1.68 6.40
N ALA A 23 11.19 2.19 7.48
CA ALA A 23 11.92 2.49 8.72
C ALA A 23 12.60 1.25 9.29
N GLU A 24 11.91 0.10 9.31
CA GLU A 24 12.49 -1.17 9.75
C GLU A 24 13.57 -1.69 8.80
N GLY A 25 13.40 -1.54 7.48
CA GLY A 25 14.42 -1.87 6.49
C GLY A 25 15.71 -1.07 6.68
N ILE A 26 15.60 0.24 6.91
CA ILE A 26 16.72 1.14 7.22
C ILE A 26 17.42 0.69 8.51
N ARG A 27 16.66 0.42 9.56
CA ARG A 27 17.18 -0.01 10.86
C ARG A 27 17.97 -1.33 10.75
N ARG A 28 17.45 -2.30 10.00
CA ARG A 28 18.10 -3.61 9.81
C ARG A 28 19.41 -3.54 9.03
N GLN A 29 19.55 -2.54 8.18
CA GLN A 29 20.81 -2.30 7.45
C GLN A 29 21.86 -1.56 8.29
N GLY A 30 21.55 -1.21 9.55
CA GLY A 30 22.49 -0.53 10.45
C GLY A 30 22.89 0.86 9.97
N ARG A 31 22.04 1.54 9.18
CA ARG A 31 22.34 2.89 8.68
C ARG A 31 22.43 3.89 9.83
N PRO A 32 23.43 4.78 9.86
CA PRO A 32 23.60 5.77 10.92
C PRO A 32 22.61 6.94 10.77
N TRP A 33 21.33 6.64 10.54
CA TRP A 33 20.27 7.60 10.30
C TRP A 33 19.30 7.67 11.48
N GLN A 34 18.86 8.87 11.79
CA GLN A 34 17.71 9.11 12.67
C GLN A 34 16.44 9.11 11.81
N VAL A 35 15.64 8.06 11.87
CA VAL A 35 14.38 7.96 11.11
C VAL A 35 13.24 8.51 11.95
N ILE A 36 12.54 9.52 11.41
CA ILE A 36 11.36 10.14 11.99
C ILE A 36 10.15 9.83 11.11
N SER A 37 9.15 9.17 11.66
CA SER A 37 7.88 8.90 10.95
C SER A 37 6.90 10.03 11.22
N LEU A 38 6.51 10.77 10.18
CA LEU A 38 5.60 11.91 10.26
C LEU A 38 4.23 11.55 9.71
N ASN A 39 3.22 11.54 10.58
CA ASN A 39 1.84 11.43 10.13
C ASN A 39 1.35 12.79 9.61
N LEU A 40 1.05 12.84 8.32
CA LEU A 40 0.64 14.08 7.66
C LEU A 40 -0.74 14.55 8.13
N ASP A 41 -1.62 13.64 8.55
CA ASP A 41 -2.93 13.99 9.11
C ASP A 41 -2.78 14.88 10.37
N ASP A 42 -1.75 14.66 11.20
CA ASP A 42 -1.53 15.44 12.43
C ASP A 42 -1.01 16.85 12.11
N VAL A 43 -0.21 17.02 11.06
CA VAL A 43 0.32 18.33 10.63
C VAL A 43 -0.74 19.16 9.92
N LEU A 44 -1.57 18.52 9.09
CA LEU A 44 -2.56 19.19 8.23
C LEU A 44 -3.96 19.28 8.85
N GLU A 45 -4.15 18.79 10.07
CA GLU A 45 -5.45 18.88 10.77
C GLU A 45 -6.05 20.31 10.75
N PRO A 46 -5.28 21.39 10.98
CA PRO A 46 -5.82 22.75 10.89
C PRO A 46 -6.24 23.16 9.47
N ALA A 47 -5.75 22.46 8.43
CA ALA A 47 -6.10 22.69 7.03
C ALA A 47 -7.18 21.71 6.52
N ASP A 48 -7.69 20.78 7.34
CA ASP A 48 -8.77 19.86 6.96
C ASP A 48 -10.14 20.56 7.14
N PRO A 49 -10.83 20.95 6.04
CA PRO A 49 -12.11 21.65 6.15
C PRO A 49 -13.22 20.77 6.74
N ILE A 50 -13.13 19.44 6.56
CA ILE A 50 -14.06 18.48 7.12
C ILE A 50 -13.86 18.43 8.64
N TYR A 51 -12.63 18.36 9.10
CA TYR A 51 -12.30 18.37 10.52
C TYR A 51 -12.73 19.67 11.19
N ARG A 52 -12.47 20.80 10.56
CA ARG A 52 -12.90 22.13 11.07
C ARG A 52 -14.42 22.26 11.21
N ALA A 53 -15.18 21.65 10.29
CA ALA A 53 -16.65 21.71 10.29
C ALA A 53 -17.30 20.64 11.19
N THR A 54 -16.68 19.46 11.35
CA THR A 54 -17.34 18.29 11.94
C THR A 54 -16.58 17.68 13.12
N GLY A 55 -15.32 18.06 13.35
CA GLY A 55 -14.42 17.40 14.30
C GLY A 55 -13.97 16.00 13.87
N VAL A 56 -14.30 15.57 12.65
CA VAL A 56 -13.95 14.24 12.12
C VAL A 56 -12.95 14.40 10.98
N ARG A 57 -11.81 13.73 11.05
CA ARG A 57 -10.78 13.76 10.01
C ARG A 57 -11.27 13.12 8.70
N GLY A 58 -10.93 13.69 7.56
CA GLY A 58 -11.29 13.16 6.24
C GLY A 58 -10.84 11.70 6.06
N GLY A 59 -9.67 11.32 6.58
CA GLY A 59 -9.19 9.94 6.61
C GLY A 59 -10.09 8.97 7.38
N GLU A 60 -10.75 9.41 8.46
CA GLU A 60 -11.70 8.59 9.22
C GLU A 60 -12.98 8.32 8.43
N ILE A 61 -13.48 9.32 7.69
CA ILE A 61 -14.64 9.18 6.80
C ILE A 61 -14.31 8.17 5.70
N TYR A 62 -13.14 8.28 5.09
CA TYR A 62 -12.66 7.32 4.09
C TYR A 62 -12.57 5.90 4.67
N ASN A 63 -11.96 5.74 5.85
CA ASN A 63 -11.86 4.45 6.53
C ASN A 63 -13.24 3.88 6.91
N ARG A 64 -14.21 4.72 7.23
CA ARG A 64 -15.60 4.31 7.50
C ARG A 64 -16.29 3.82 6.23
N ALA A 65 -16.12 4.51 5.11
CA ALA A 65 -16.65 4.08 3.81
C ALA A 65 -16.05 2.72 3.39
N LEU A 66 -14.74 2.52 3.54
CA LEU A 66 -14.07 1.24 3.28
C LEU A 66 -14.65 0.10 4.14
N ARG A 67 -14.88 0.33 5.43
CA ARG A 67 -15.49 -0.67 6.33
C ARG A 67 -16.88 -1.10 5.87
N MET A 68 -17.68 -0.16 5.35
CA MET A 68 -19.01 -0.44 4.81
C MET A 68 -18.98 -1.06 3.40
N GLY A 69 -17.82 -1.08 2.75
CA GLY A 69 -17.67 -1.56 1.38
C GLY A 69 -18.19 -0.56 0.33
N TRP A 70 -18.31 0.72 0.70
CA TRP A 70 -18.77 1.81 -0.18
C TRP A 70 -17.56 2.33 -0.99
N THR A 71 -17.22 1.61 -2.03
CA THR A 71 -16.11 1.95 -2.94
C THR A 71 -16.60 2.40 -4.31
N ALA A 72 -17.88 2.17 -4.62
CA ALA A 72 -18.50 2.68 -5.84
C ALA A 72 -18.53 4.22 -5.81
N GLY A 73 -18.15 4.86 -6.92
CA GLY A 73 -18.10 6.32 -7.01
C GLY A 73 -16.78 6.95 -6.50
N SER A 74 -15.80 6.18 -6.05
CA SER A 74 -14.52 6.73 -5.60
C SER A 74 -13.80 7.57 -6.68
N ALA A 75 -13.95 7.22 -7.95
CA ALA A 75 -13.37 7.99 -9.06
C ALA A 75 -13.96 9.42 -9.18
N GLN A 76 -15.24 9.62 -8.84
CA GLN A 76 -15.91 10.93 -8.89
C GLN A 76 -15.50 11.82 -7.72
N VAL A 77 -15.10 11.26 -6.60
CA VAL A 77 -14.67 12.01 -5.41
C VAL A 77 -13.26 12.59 -5.58
N ILE A 78 -12.40 11.94 -6.37
CA ILE A 78 -11.00 12.37 -6.55
C ILE A 78 -10.87 13.78 -7.12
N PRO A 79 -11.57 14.21 -8.17
CA PRO A 79 -11.50 15.59 -8.66
C PRO A 79 -11.91 16.64 -7.63
N ILE A 80 -12.93 16.33 -6.82
CA ILE A 80 -13.41 17.22 -5.74
C ILE A 80 -12.31 17.35 -4.69
N MET A 81 -11.71 16.25 -4.29
CA MET A 81 -10.60 16.22 -3.33
C MET A 81 -9.39 17.02 -3.87
N HIS A 82 -9.02 16.86 -5.15
CA HIS A 82 -7.95 17.65 -5.76
C HIS A 82 -8.28 19.15 -5.78
N GLY A 83 -9.54 19.51 -6.06
CA GLY A 83 -10.01 20.90 -5.96
C GLY A 83 -9.81 21.48 -4.56
N MET A 84 -10.20 20.73 -3.53
CA MET A 84 -10.00 21.12 -2.12
C MET A 84 -8.52 21.26 -1.77
N ILE A 85 -7.67 20.31 -2.17
CA ILE A 85 -6.22 20.36 -1.96
C ILE A 85 -5.63 21.64 -2.58
N ARG A 86 -6.07 22.00 -3.80
CA ARG A 86 -5.61 23.23 -4.49
C ARG A 86 -6.02 24.50 -3.73
N ILE A 87 -7.27 24.57 -3.27
CA ILE A 87 -7.78 25.73 -2.49
C ILE A 87 -7.00 25.88 -1.19
N MET A 88 -6.70 24.78 -0.52
CA MET A 88 -6.01 24.78 0.76
C MET A 88 -4.47 24.82 0.65
N HIS A 89 -3.93 24.82 -0.57
CA HIS A 89 -2.50 24.67 -0.84
C HIS A 89 -1.59 25.63 -0.06
N SER A 90 -1.91 26.92 -0.07
CA SER A 90 -1.11 27.94 0.65
C SER A 90 -1.08 27.71 2.16
N LEU A 91 -2.19 27.25 2.74
CA LEU A 91 -2.25 26.90 4.17
C LEU A 91 -1.45 25.63 4.45
N GLN A 92 -1.55 24.61 3.60
CA GLN A 92 -0.77 23.37 3.70
C GLN A 92 0.73 23.67 3.66
N VAL A 93 1.18 24.47 2.69
CA VAL A 93 2.60 24.89 2.57
C VAL A 93 3.05 25.60 3.84
N ARG A 94 2.26 26.53 4.39
CA ARG A 94 2.60 27.24 5.62
C ARG A 94 2.78 26.30 6.81
N LEU A 95 1.84 25.38 7.05
CA LEU A 95 1.90 24.43 8.16
C LEU A 95 3.10 23.46 8.01
N LEU A 96 3.36 23.00 6.80
CA LEU A 96 4.49 22.14 6.52
C LEU A 96 5.83 22.86 6.71
N ARG A 97 5.95 24.13 6.32
CA ARG A 97 7.16 24.93 6.57
C ARG A 97 7.50 24.98 8.06
N GLU A 98 6.51 25.23 8.90
CA GLU A 98 6.71 25.23 10.35
C GLU A 98 7.20 23.87 10.86
N CYS A 99 6.63 22.80 10.33
CA CYS A 99 7.06 21.43 10.61
C CYS A 99 8.54 21.19 10.21
N TRP A 100 8.95 21.66 9.01
CA TRP A 100 10.32 21.49 8.53
C TRP A 100 11.34 22.31 9.36
N ARG A 101 11.01 23.53 9.78
CA ARG A 101 11.85 24.31 10.69
C ARG A 101 12.15 23.58 11.99
N ARG A 102 11.16 22.87 12.53
CA ARG A 102 11.29 22.11 13.78
C ARG A 102 12.08 20.82 13.57
N LEU A 103 11.77 20.06 12.51
CA LEU A 103 12.37 18.74 12.26
C LEU A 103 13.78 18.84 11.67
N ARG A 104 14.05 19.86 10.85
CA ARG A 104 15.32 20.06 10.12
C ARG A 104 15.78 18.78 9.42
N PRO A 105 15.00 18.24 8.47
CA PRO A 105 15.36 17.01 7.80
C PRO A 105 16.57 17.19 6.88
N ASP A 106 17.43 16.17 6.82
CA ASP A 106 18.49 16.05 5.82
C ASP A 106 17.98 15.37 4.54
N LEU A 107 16.88 14.59 4.64
CA LEU A 107 16.19 13.96 3.53
C LEU A 107 14.72 13.73 3.91
N VAL A 108 13.80 13.99 2.98
CA VAL A 108 12.37 13.72 3.15
C VAL A 108 11.93 12.63 2.19
N VAL A 109 11.27 11.58 2.70
CA VAL A 109 10.71 10.48 1.95
C VAL A 109 9.20 10.50 2.09
N SER A 110 8.49 10.71 0.99
CA SER A 110 7.03 10.66 0.94
C SER A 110 6.56 9.28 0.47
N VAL A 111 5.68 8.66 1.24
CA VAL A 111 4.95 7.46 0.83
C VAL A 111 3.44 7.76 0.69
N VAL A 112 3.10 9.02 0.39
CA VAL A 112 1.71 9.48 0.24
C VAL A 112 1.43 10.03 -1.15
N PRO A 113 0.23 9.83 -1.70
CA PRO A 113 -0.21 10.49 -2.93
C PRO A 113 -0.75 11.91 -2.65
N HIS A 114 -1.08 12.65 -3.71
CA HIS A 114 -1.84 13.93 -3.77
C HIS A 114 -1.17 15.16 -3.16
N LEU A 115 -0.37 15.05 -2.12
CA LEU A 115 0.19 16.19 -1.38
C LEU A 115 1.69 16.41 -1.63
N ASN A 116 2.28 15.68 -2.57
CA ASN A 116 3.70 15.78 -2.90
C ASN A 116 4.09 17.19 -3.36
N ARG A 117 3.16 17.93 -4.02
CA ARG A 117 3.39 19.31 -4.40
C ARG A 117 3.58 20.21 -3.17
N ALA A 118 2.68 20.19 -2.23
CA ALA A 118 2.76 21.02 -1.02
C ALA A 118 3.97 20.63 -0.15
N LEU A 119 4.27 19.34 -0.03
CA LEU A 119 5.43 18.81 0.66
C LEU A 119 6.74 19.33 0.05
N PHE A 120 6.87 19.24 -1.26
CA PHE A 120 8.04 19.69 -1.99
C PHE A 120 8.22 21.22 -1.91
N GLU A 121 7.19 22.00 -2.26
CA GLU A 121 7.28 23.47 -2.25
C GLU A 121 7.58 24.02 -0.85
N SER A 122 6.95 23.47 0.19
CA SER A 122 7.21 23.86 1.57
C SER A 122 8.64 23.56 2.01
N LEU A 123 9.18 22.40 1.60
CA LEU A 123 10.55 22.00 1.92
C LEU A 123 11.57 22.91 1.21
N ARG A 124 11.36 23.18 -0.09
CA ARG A 124 12.21 24.08 -0.88
C ARG A 124 12.23 25.50 -0.34
N ALA A 125 11.11 25.99 0.20
CA ALA A 125 11.01 27.31 0.81
C ALA A 125 11.80 27.42 2.13
N GLU A 126 12.03 26.32 2.84
CA GLU A 126 12.82 26.31 4.08
C GLU A 126 14.28 25.89 3.84
N ASN A 127 14.50 24.90 2.99
CA ASN A 127 15.85 24.44 2.64
C ASN A 127 15.84 23.91 1.19
N SER A 128 16.43 24.69 0.30
CA SER A 128 16.50 24.37 -1.13
C SER A 128 17.35 23.13 -1.46
N ARG A 129 18.21 22.69 -0.55
CA ARG A 129 19.14 21.56 -0.74
C ARG A 129 18.65 20.22 -0.19
N THR A 130 17.64 20.22 0.70
CA THR A 130 17.17 18.96 1.26
C THR A 130 16.51 18.10 0.18
N PRO A 131 17.01 16.88 -0.14
CA PRO A 131 16.39 16.01 -1.13
C PRO A 131 14.96 15.63 -0.74
N PHE A 132 14.08 15.59 -1.74
CA PHE A 132 12.71 15.11 -1.59
C PHE A 132 12.50 13.89 -2.49
N VAL A 133 12.07 12.78 -1.90
CA VAL A 133 11.90 11.49 -2.56
C VAL A 133 10.47 11.01 -2.39
N THR A 134 9.78 10.75 -3.48
CA THR A 134 8.47 10.07 -3.47
C THR A 134 8.65 8.59 -3.78
N VAL A 135 8.31 7.74 -2.82
CA VAL A 135 8.24 6.28 -3.02
C VAL A 135 6.80 5.93 -3.40
N VAL A 136 6.60 5.53 -4.63
CA VAL A 136 5.28 5.16 -5.16
C VAL A 136 4.86 3.81 -4.58
N THR A 137 3.83 3.80 -3.73
CA THR A 137 3.33 2.58 -3.07
C THR A 137 2.14 1.94 -3.78
N ASP A 138 1.79 2.43 -4.97
CA ASP A 138 0.85 1.82 -5.91
C ASP A 138 1.60 1.24 -7.12
N ILE A 139 1.01 0.24 -7.78
CA ILE A 139 1.62 -0.40 -8.97
C ILE A 139 1.63 0.57 -10.17
N ALA A 140 0.75 1.56 -10.19
CA ALA A 140 0.68 2.58 -11.22
C ALA A 140 0.16 3.91 -10.66
N ASP A 141 0.49 5.01 -11.34
CA ASP A 141 -0.13 6.32 -11.11
C ASP A 141 -1.52 6.33 -11.76
N TYR A 142 -2.55 6.02 -11.00
CA TYR A 142 -3.91 5.99 -11.50
C TYR A 142 -4.90 6.49 -10.42
N PRO A 143 -5.78 7.44 -10.75
CA PRO A 143 -5.80 8.21 -12.00
C PRO A 143 -4.54 9.06 -12.18
N PRO A 144 -4.28 9.60 -13.37
CA PRO A 144 -3.10 10.43 -13.63
C PRO A 144 -2.94 11.55 -12.59
N HIS A 145 -1.68 11.89 -12.26
CA HIS A 145 -1.32 12.88 -11.23
C HIS A 145 -1.76 12.52 -9.81
N PHE A 146 -1.91 11.24 -9.51
CA PHE A 146 -2.16 10.77 -8.17
C PHE A 146 -0.85 10.79 -7.34
N TRP A 147 0.26 10.39 -7.97
CA TRP A 147 1.61 10.29 -7.38
C TRP A 147 2.59 11.30 -7.95
N PHE A 148 2.55 11.48 -9.27
CA PHE A 148 3.56 12.26 -9.98
C PHE A 148 3.15 13.73 -10.09
N GLU A 149 4.09 14.60 -9.70
CA GLU A 149 4.01 16.04 -9.86
C GLU A 149 5.20 16.50 -10.69
N PRO A 150 5.05 17.49 -11.60
CA PRO A 150 6.12 18.00 -12.46
C PRO A 150 7.07 18.90 -11.64
N GLN A 151 7.80 18.33 -10.69
CA GLN A 151 8.71 19.01 -9.79
C GLN A 151 10.07 18.31 -9.80
N ASP A 152 11.14 19.06 -9.46
CA ASP A 152 12.50 18.52 -9.37
C ASP A 152 12.69 17.67 -8.11
N GLN A 153 12.06 16.53 -8.07
CA GLN A 153 12.08 15.55 -6.98
C GLN A 153 12.49 14.18 -7.49
N HIS A 154 12.93 13.30 -6.59
CA HIS A 154 13.21 11.92 -6.91
C HIS A 154 11.94 11.06 -6.79
N PHE A 155 11.80 10.11 -7.72
CA PHE A 155 10.74 9.08 -7.68
C PHE A 155 11.35 7.69 -7.61
N ILE A 156 10.86 6.87 -6.68
CA ILE A 156 11.19 5.45 -6.57
C ILE A 156 9.94 4.65 -6.93
N CYS A 157 10.02 3.88 -8.01
CA CYS A 157 8.89 3.17 -8.63
C CYS A 157 9.11 1.65 -8.52
N GLY A 158 8.14 0.94 -7.92
CA GLY A 158 8.17 -0.51 -7.76
C GLY A 158 7.55 -1.30 -8.93
N SER A 159 7.26 -0.64 -10.05
CA SER A 159 6.77 -1.27 -11.27
C SER A 159 7.32 -0.58 -12.52
N GLU A 160 7.41 -1.33 -13.61
CA GLU A 160 7.83 -0.76 -14.90
C GLU A 160 6.82 0.27 -15.42
N LEU A 161 5.51 0.02 -15.22
CA LEU A 161 4.49 0.98 -15.65
C LEU A 161 4.63 2.31 -14.92
N ALA A 162 4.82 2.33 -13.61
CA ALA A 162 5.03 3.57 -12.88
C ALA A 162 6.29 4.31 -13.37
N GLN A 163 7.35 3.59 -13.72
CA GLN A 163 8.55 4.18 -14.33
C GLN A 163 8.25 4.78 -15.72
N GLN A 164 7.47 4.08 -16.56
CA GLN A 164 7.04 4.58 -17.87
C GLN A 164 6.18 5.85 -17.72
N GLN A 165 5.27 5.87 -16.76
CA GLN A 165 4.43 7.03 -16.47
C GLN A 165 5.26 8.23 -15.99
N ALA A 166 6.25 8.01 -15.12
CA ALA A 166 7.18 9.06 -14.70
C ALA A 166 7.98 9.64 -15.88
N ARG A 167 8.49 8.77 -16.77
CA ARG A 167 9.17 9.21 -18.02
C ARG A 167 8.25 10.02 -18.92
N ALA A 168 7.02 9.58 -19.11
CA ALA A 168 6.02 10.27 -19.95
C ALA A 168 5.67 11.67 -19.44
N LEU A 169 5.80 11.90 -18.11
CA LEU A 169 5.61 13.21 -17.48
C LEU A 169 6.89 14.07 -17.47
N GLY A 170 7.96 13.63 -18.11
CA GLY A 170 9.20 14.40 -18.23
C GLY A 170 10.11 14.31 -17.01
N VAL A 171 9.89 13.36 -16.11
CA VAL A 171 10.84 13.12 -15.00
C VAL A 171 12.19 12.71 -15.58
N SER A 172 13.25 13.47 -15.24
CA SER A 172 14.59 13.20 -15.75
C SER A 172 15.12 11.83 -15.31
N PRO A 173 15.95 11.15 -16.12
CA PRO A 173 16.51 9.84 -15.77
C PRO A 173 17.26 9.83 -14.44
N GLY A 174 17.95 10.92 -14.09
CA GLY A 174 18.69 11.05 -12.81
C GLY A 174 17.79 11.23 -11.58
N ARG A 175 16.50 11.48 -11.78
CA ARG A 175 15.51 11.61 -10.70
C ARG A 175 14.56 10.40 -10.61
N GLN A 176 14.76 9.38 -11.45
CA GLN A 176 13.91 8.21 -11.49
C GLN A 176 14.68 6.94 -11.12
N TRP A 177 14.13 6.19 -10.17
CA TRP A 177 14.72 4.97 -9.63
C TRP A 177 13.73 3.82 -9.73
N GLY A 178 14.16 2.70 -10.30
CA GLY A 178 13.39 1.46 -10.32
C GLY A 178 13.78 0.57 -9.15
N VAL A 179 12.78 -0.06 -8.52
CA VAL A 179 12.98 -1.12 -7.53
C VAL A 179 12.13 -2.34 -7.87
N SER A 180 12.45 -3.47 -7.27
CA SER A 180 11.90 -4.78 -7.64
C SER A 180 10.44 -5.03 -7.23
N GLY A 181 9.75 -4.06 -6.63
CA GLY A 181 8.34 -4.20 -6.25
C GLY A 181 7.87 -3.21 -5.19
N MET A 182 6.78 -3.55 -4.49
CA MET A 182 6.21 -2.73 -3.43
C MET A 182 6.98 -2.86 -2.12
N VAL A 183 6.95 -1.81 -1.30
CA VAL A 183 7.61 -1.79 0.01
C VAL A 183 6.88 -2.71 0.98
N LEU A 184 7.48 -3.82 1.35
CA LEU A 184 6.95 -4.78 2.30
C LEU A 184 7.79 -4.82 3.57
N HIS A 185 7.13 -5.05 4.71
CA HIS A 185 7.85 -5.20 5.97
C HIS A 185 8.84 -6.37 5.89
N PRO A 186 10.09 -6.24 6.40
CA PRO A 186 11.11 -7.28 6.35
C PRO A 186 10.68 -8.66 6.83
N ARG A 187 9.68 -8.73 7.73
CA ARG A 187 9.12 -10.01 8.24
C ARG A 187 8.54 -10.91 7.15
N PHE A 188 8.12 -10.38 5.99
CA PHE A 188 7.61 -11.18 4.87
C PHE A 188 8.71 -11.92 4.10
N TYR A 189 9.97 -11.67 4.43
CA TYR A 189 11.15 -12.33 3.87
C TYR A 189 11.84 -13.26 4.86
N GLU A 190 11.35 -13.29 6.10
CA GLU A 190 11.90 -14.16 7.14
C GLU A 190 11.39 -15.59 6.99
N ILE A 191 12.26 -16.54 7.26
CA ILE A 191 11.86 -17.95 7.34
C ILE A 191 11.06 -18.14 8.63
N ILE A 192 9.81 -18.53 8.51
CA ILE A 192 8.99 -18.87 9.67
C ILE A 192 9.28 -20.30 10.04
N HIS A 193 9.98 -20.48 11.16
CA HIS A 193 10.29 -21.80 11.71
C HIS A 193 9.07 -22.34 12.51
N GLY A 194 8.76 -23.63 12.34
CA GLY A 194 7.70 -24.29 13.07
C GLY A 194 7.00 -25.40 12.27
N ASP A 195 6.22 -26.21 12.95
CA ASP A 195 5.36 -27.20 12.33
C ASP A 195 4.04 -26.53 11.90
N ARG A 196 3.92 -26.25 10.61
CA ARG A 196 2.72 -25.65 10.00
C ARG A 196 1.46 -26.47 10.28
N ALA A 197 1.57 -27.79 10.32
CA ALA A 197 0.44 -28.68 10.59
C ALA A 197 -0.01 -28.57 12.06
N ALA A 198 0.94 -28.54 13.01
CA ALA A 198 0.64 -28.34 14.41
C ALA A 198 0.03 -26.95 14.68
N GLU A 199 0.56 -25.90 14.05
CA GLU A 199 0.02 -24.55 14.18
C GLU A 199 -1.41 -24.44 13.61
N ARG A 200 -1.72 -25.08 12.47
CA ARG A 200 -3.09 -25.16 11.96
C ARG A 200 -4.01 -25.85 12.97
N ARG A 201 -3.60 -26.97 13.56
CA ARG A 201 -4.40 -27.66 14.59
C ARG A 201 -4.68 -26.79 15.82
N ARG A 202 -3.70 -26.00 16.29
CA ARG A 202 -3.88 -25.03 17.39
C ARG A 202 -4.96 -23.98 17.09
N LEU A 203 -5.13 -23.63 15.83
CA LEU A 203 -6.16 -22.70 15.37
C LEU A 203 -7.53 -23.38 15.11
N GLY A 204 -7.68 -24.67 15.42
CA GLY A 204 -8.89 -25.46 15.12
C GLY A 204 -9.04 -25.82 13.64
N LEU A 205 -7.94 -25.83 12.89
CA LEU A 205 -7.90 -26.14 11.46
C LEU A 205 -7.32 -27.54 11.23
N HIS A 206 -7.66 -28.16 10.09
CA HIS A 206 -7.03 -29.39 9.65
C HIS A 206 -5.59 -29.15 9.18
N ALA A 207 -4.70 -30.09 9.49
CA ALA A 207 -3.29 -30.00 9.17
C ALA A 207 -3.02 -29.86 7.65
N ALA A 208 -3.70 -30.68 6.81
CA ALA A 208 -3.41 -30.82 5.38
C ALA A 208 -4.49 -30.22 4.45
N ARG A 209 -5.61 -29.71 4.99
CA ARG A 209 -6.69 -29.18 4.15
C ARG A 209 -6.28 -27.82 3.54
N PRO A 210 -6.59 -27.58 2.25
CA PRO A 210 -6.33 -26.27 1.62
C PRO A 210 -6.93 -25.12 2.43
N THR A 211 -6.10 -24.15 2.77
CA THR A 211 -6.42 -23.04 3.68
C THR A 211 -6.41 -21.71 2.93
N GLY A 212 -7.53 -21.01 2.92
CA GLY A 212 -7.61 -19.66 2.37
C GLY A 212 -7.49 -18.59 3.43
N LEU A 213 -6.65 -17.57 3.20
CA LEU A 213 -6.63 -16.35 3.99
C LEU A 213 -7.56 -15.32 3.39
N VAL A 214 -8.49 -14.79 4.18
CA VAL A 214 -9.40 -13.71 3.77
C VAL A 214 -9.04 -12.44 4.52
N LEU A 215 -8.55 -11.41 3.79
CA LEU A 215 -8.09 -10.15 4.36
C LEU A 215 -8.53 -8.95 3.51
N PHE A 216 -9.13 -7.95 4.16
CA PHE A 216 -9.61 -6.71 3.53
C PHE A 216 -9.01 -5.46 4.20
N GLY A 217 -7.69 -5.49 4.45
CA GLY A 217 -6.96 -4.43 5.12
C GLY A 217 -7.26 -4.32 6.61
N GLY A 218 -6.65 -3.32 7.27
CA GLY A 218 -6.66 -3.19 8.74
C GLY A 218 -8.02 -2.90 9.39
N HIS A 219 -9.05 -2.60 8.58
CA HIS A 219 -10.41 -2.33 9.06
C HIS A 219 -11.42 -3.43 8.72
N GLY A 220 -10.99 -4.48 7.99
CA GLY A 220 -11.88 -5.53 7.52
C GLY A 220 -13.03 -4.99 6.64
N SER A 221 -13.88 -5.89 6.15
CA SER A 221 -15.06 -5.52 5.35
C SER A 221 -16.20 -6.49 5.57
N GLN A 222 -17.44 -6.01 5.52
CA GLN A 222 -18.64 -6.86 5.54
C GLN A 222 -18.68 -7.85 4.35
N THR A 223 -17.93 -7.57 3.30
CA THR A 223 -17.70 -8.48 2.17
C THR A 223 -17.19 -9.85 2.63
N MET A 224 -16.41 -9.92 3.70
CA MET A 224 -15.87 -11.18 4.23
C MET A 224 -16.97 -12.15 4.65
N VAL A 225 -18.08 -11.64 5.20
CA VAL A 225 -19.28 -12.45 5.53
C VAL A 225 -19.94 -13.00 4.26
N GLN A 226 -19.99 -12.19 3.19
CA GLN A 226 -20.53 -12.65 1.91
C GLN A 226 -19.67 -13.75 1.31
N ILE A 227 -18.35 -13.61 1.35
CA ILE A 227 -17.39 -14.62 0.89
C ILE A 227 -17.57 -15.92 1.68
N ALA A 228 -17.62 -15.85 3.02
CA ALA A 228 -17.84 -17.02 3.89
C ALA A 228 -19.11 -17.80 3.49
N ARG A 229 -20.25 -17.09 3.36
CA ARG A 229 -21.52 -17.69 2.96
C ARG A 229 -21.50 -18.28 1.54
N ARG A 230 -20.79 -17.64 0.59
CA ARG A 230 -20.66 -18.17 -0.77
C ARG A 230 -19.78 -19.42 -0.81
N LEU A 231 -18.70 -19.45 -0.04
CA LEU A 231 -17.83 -20.61 0.06
C LEU A 231 -18.48 -21.76 0.84
N ALA A 232 -19.47 -21.50 1.70
CA ALA A 232 -20.25 -22.56 2.35
C ALA A 232 -20.98 -23.46 1.33
N ALA A 233 -21.30 -22.95 0.14
CA ALA A 233 -21.87 -23.73 -0.96
C ALA A 233 -20.78 -24.44 -1.83
N CYS A 234 -19.50 -24.26 -1.54
CA CYS A 234 -18.41 -24.90 -2.25
C CYS A 234 -18.28 -26.36 -1.81
N ARG A 235 -18.37 -27.29 -2.76
CA ARG A 235 -18.24 -28.73 -2.49
C ARG A 235 -16.80 -29.20 -2.24
N ARG A 236 -15.81 -28.28 -2.34
CA ARG A 236 -14.40 -28.59 -2.04
C ARG A 236 -14.14 -28.54 -0.55
N GLU A 237 -13.35 -29.49 -0.08
CA GLU A 237 -12.83 -29.48 1.26
C GLU A 237 -11.78 -28.38 1.41
N ILE A 238 -12.20 -27.24 1.94
CA ILE A 238 -11.37 -26.08 2.26
C ILE A 238 -11.55 -25.69 3.71
N GLN A 239 -10.69 -24.80 4.17
CA GLN A 239 -10.84 -24.10 5.44
C GLN A 239 -10.37 -22.67 5.29
N LEU A 240 -10.79 -21.78 6.20
CA LEU A 240 -10.51 -20.36 6.06
C LEU A 240 -9.94 -19.74 7.33
N ILE A 241 -9.03 -18.80 7.14
CA ILE A 241 -8.58 -17.86 8.15
C ILE A 241 -9.10 -16.48 7.77
N PHE A 242 -9.79 -15.81 8.69
CA PHE A 242 -10.29 -14.46 8.51
C PHE A 242 -9.49 -13.50 9.39
N LEU A 243 -8.81 -12.51 8.78
CA LEU A 243 -8.20 -11.41 9.51
C LEU A 243 -9.10 -10.18 9.39
N CYS A 244 -9.82 -9.88 10.47
CA CYS A 244 -10.87 -8.85 10.50
C CYS A 244 -10.35 -7.46 10.84
N GLY A 245 -9.06 -7.34 11.20
CA GLY A 245 -8.48 -6.10 11.66
C GLY A 245 -9.22 -5.54 12.89
N ARG A 246 -9.31 -4.24 12.98
CA ARG A 246 -9.93 -3.55 14.13
C ARG A 246 -11.46 -3.65 14.20
N ASN A 247 -12.10 -4.50 13.38
CA ASN A 247 -13.55 -4.60 13.26
C ASN A 247 -14.12 -5.70 14.15
N GLN A 248 -14.29 -5.43 15.44
CA GLN A 248 -14.83 -6.38 16.44
C GLN A 248 -16.27 -6.85 16.12
N LYS A 249 -17.08 -6.00 15.46
CA LYS A 249 -18.43 -6.40 15.03
C LYS A 249 -18.35 -7.48 13.94
N LEU A 250 -17.40 -7.38 13.05
CA LEU A 250 -17.14 -8.37 11.99
C LEU A 250 -16.65 -9.68 12.58
N VAL A 251 -15.72 -9.64 13.56
CA VAL A 251 -15.23 -10.83 14.29
C VAL A 251 -16.39 -11.60 14.88
N ARG A 252 -17.25 -10.93 15.67
CA ARG A 252 -18.42 -11.58 16.30
C ARG A 252 -19.34 -12.19 15.24
N ARG A 253 -19.62 -11.46 14.17
CA ARG A 253 -20.52 -11.93 13.10
C ARG A 253 -19.97 -13.15 12.37
N LEU A 254 -18.68 -13.22 12.09
CA LEU A 254 -18.05 -14.37 11.43
C LEU A 254 -17.99 -15.58 12.36
N ARG A 255 -17.72 -15.41 13.65
CA ARG A 255 -17.72 -16.51 14.64
C ARG A 255 -19.11 -17.13 14.87
N GLN A 256 -20.18 -16.35 14.62
CA GLN A 256 -21.57 -16.84 14.74
C GLN A 256 -22.07 -17.56 13.49
N LEU A 257 -21.31 -17.57 12.39
CA LEU A 257 -21.74 -18.27 11.16
C LEU A 257 -21.57 -19.78 11.34
N ALA A 258 -22.64 -20.52 11.14
CA ALA A 258 -22.59 -21.97 10.94
C ALA A 258 -22.03 -22.28 9.55
N LEU A 259 -20.74 -22.57 9.45
CA LEU A 259 -20.06 -22.91 8.19
C LEU A 259 -19.75 -24.41 8.15
N PRO A 260 -19.87 -25.07 6.98
CA PRO A 260 -19.66 -26.51 6.84
C PRO A 260 -18.16 -26.90 6.79
N PHE A 261 -17.26 -26.00 7.12
CA PHE A 261 -15.83 -26.22 7.15
C PHE A 261 -15.16 -25.44 8.30
N PRO A 262 -13.98 -25.86 8.77
CA PRO A 262 -13.25 -25.18 9.81
C PRO A 262 -12.91 -23.74 9.48
N VAL A 263 -13.03 -22.87 10.44
CA VAL A 263 -12.65 -21.45 10.30
C VAL A 263 -11.90 -20.97 11.54
N HIS A 264 -10.88 -20.15 11.31
CA HIS A 264 -10.26 -19.34 12.34
C HIS A 264 -10.60 -17.87 12.08
N VAL A 265 -11.01 -17.15 13.11
CA VAL A 265 -11.36 -15.73 13.00
C VAL A 265 -10.53 -14.92 13.98
N GLU A 266 -9.63 -14.10 13.42
CA GLU A 266 -8.74 -13.22 14.16
C GLU A 266 -9.14 -11.76 14.00
N GLY A 267 -8.90 -10.97 15.03
CA GLY A 267 -9.08 -9.52 15.03
C GLY A 267 -7.91 -8.78 14.38
N PHE A 268 -7.43 -7.75 15.08
CA PHE A 268 -6.22 -7.04 14.69
C PHE A 268 -4.99 -7.84 15.11
N THR A 269 -4.11 -8.07 14.15
CA THR A 269 -2.80 -8.69 14.38
C THR A 269 -1.72 -7.95 13.64
N GLU A 270 -0.54 -7.89 14.19
CA GLU A 270 0.66 -7.44 13.51
C GLU A 270 1.37 -8.59 12.79
N ASP A 271 1.04 -9.84 13.14
CA ASP A 271 1.68 -11.05 12.59
C ASP A 271 0.92 -11.62 11.39
N VAL A 272 0.65 -10.76 10.39
CA VAL A 272 -0.03 -11.18 9.16
C VAL A 272 0.80 -12.22 8.40
N ALA A 273 2.13 -12.12 8.43
CA ALA A 273 3.04 -13.06 7.76
C ALA A 273 2.82 -14.50 8.25
N ARG A 274 2.64 -14.72 9.55
CA ARG A 274 2.34 -16.04 10.11
C ARG A 274 1.03 -16.63 9.56
N TYR A 275 -0.04 -15.84 9.50
CA TYR A 275 -1.31 -16.30 8.93
C TYR A 275 -1.23 -16.56 7.44
N MET A 276 -0.43 -15.79 6.69
CA MET A 276 -0.11 -16.07 5.30
C MET A 276 0.68 -17.38 5.15
N TRP A 277 1.69 -17.61 5.99
CA TRP A 277 2.44 -18.86 6.02
C TRP A 277 1.54 -20.08 6.30
N LEU A 278 0.49 -19.93 7.12
CA LEU A 278 -0.50 -20.99 7.38
C LEU A 278 -1.47 -21.21 6.22
N SER A 279 -1.45 -20.38 5.19
CA SER A 279 -2.44 -20.39 4.11
C SER A 279 -1.86 -20.90 2.79
N ASP A 280 -2.72 -21.35 1.88
CA ASP A 280 -2.35 -21.86 0.56
C ASP A 280 -2.83 -20.93 -0.57
N PHE A 281 -3.75 -20.00 -0.28
CA PHE A 281 -4.22 -18.97 -1.19
C PHE A 281 -4.78 -17.76 -0.41
N PHE A 282 -4.87 -16.63 -1.09
CA PHE A 282 -5.35 -15.37 -0.54
C PHE A 282 -6.64 -14.92 -1.21
N ILE A 283 -7.58 -14.35 -0.44
CA ILE A 283 -8.78 -13.68 -0.96
C ILE A 283 -8.86 -12.28 -0.36
N GLY A 284 -8.92 -11.26 -1.23
CA GLY A 284 -8.99 -9.88 -0.73
C GLY A 284 -9.33 -8.84 -1.79
N LYS A 285 -9.19 -7.57 -1.41
CA LYS A 285 -9.20 -6.47 -2.37
C LYS A 285 -7.86 -6.44 -3.12
N PRO A 286 -7.80 -5.86 -4.33
CA PRO A 286 -6.56 -5.78 -5.09
C PRO A 286 -5.63 -4.63 -4.61
N GLY A 287 -5.51 -4.45 -3.29
CA GLY A 287 -4.61 -3.45 -2.71
C GLY A 287 -3.15 -3.84 -2.93
N PRO A 288 -2.26 -2.90 -3.36
CA PRO A 288 -0.89 -3.20 -3.74
C PRO A 288 -0.10 -3.85 -2.61
N GLY A 289 -0.22 -3.36 -1.38
CA GLY A 289 0.49 -3.91 -0.22
C GLY A 289 0.07 -5.35 0.07
N SER A 290 -1.23 -5.62 0.33
CA SER A 290 -1.68 -6.95 0.73
C SER A 290 -1.53 -8.00 -0.38
N VAL A 291 -1.64 -7.61 -1.65
CA VAL A 291 -1.35 -8.49 -2.79
C VAL A 291 0.14 -8.84 -2.82
N SER A 292 1.01 -7.84 -2.71
CA SER A 292 2.46 -8.07 -2.72
C SER A 292 2.93 -8.89 -1.50
N GLU A 293 2.34 -8.67 -0.32
CA GLU A 293 2.56 -9.49 0.87
C GLU A 293 2.19 -10.97 0.62
N ALA A 294 1.00 -11.22 0.05
CA ALA A 294 0.55 -12.56 -0.27
C ALA A 294 1.47 -13.25 -1.29
N LEU A 295 1.90 -12.52 -2.33
CA LEU A 295 2.82 -13.05 -3.35
C LEU A 295 4.23 -13.32 -2.78
N ALA A 296 4.75 -12.46 -1.90
CA ALA A 296 6.00 -12.69 -1.19
C ALA A 296 5.94 -13.95 -0.32
N MET A 297 4.77 -14.25 0.25
CA MET A 297 4.48 -15.48 1.00
C MET A 297 4.03 -16.65 0.11
N ARG A 298 4.20 -16.53 -1.23
CA ARG A 298 3.90 -17.54 -2.24
C ARG A 298 2.42 -17.97 -2.29
N LEU A 299 1.51 -17.04 -2.01
CA LEU A 299 0.06 -17.30 -2.08
C LEU A 299 -0.52 -16.79 -3.40
N PRO A 300 -1.09 -17.63 -4.26
CA PRO A 300 -1.93 -17.19 -5.36
C PRO A 300 -3.13 -16.41 -4.86
N VAL A 301 -3.54 -15.34 -5.58
CA VAL A 301 -4.53 -14.40 -5.09
C VAL A 301 -5.86 -14.49 -5.83
N ILE A 302 -6.97 -14.34 -5.09
CA ILE A 302 -8.30 -14.09 -5.65
C ILE A 302 -8.71 -12.69 -5.23
N VAL A 303 -8.88 -11.79 -6.20
CA VAL A 303 -9.15 -10.38 -5.92
C VAL A 303 -10.41 -9.89 -6.62
N GLN A 304 -11.04 -8.86 -6.03
CA GLN A 304 -12.19 -8.21 -6.64
C GLN A 304 -11.78 -7.39 -7.87
N ALA A 305 -12.52 -7.57 -8.96
CA ALA A 305 -12.43 -6.78 -10.18
C ALA A 305 -13.77 -6.08 -10.48
N GLY A 306 -13.74 -4.91 -11.12
CA GLY A 306 -14.92 -4.22 -11.61
C GLY A 306 -15.24 -2.91 -10.90
N VAL A 307 -16.49 -2.44 -11.00
CA VAL A 307 -16.93 -1.09 -10.57
C VAL A 307 -16.77 -0.80 -9.06
N ARG A 308 -16.68 -1.83 -8.24
CA ARG A 308 -16.45 -1.70 -6.79
C ARG A 308 -14.97 -1.71 -6.41
N THR A 309 -14.07 -1.81 -7.37
CA THR A 309 -12.63 -1.65 -7.15
C THR A 309 -12.31 -0.17 -7.07
N LEU A 310 -11.52 0.25 -6.08
CA LEU A 310 -11.05 1.63 -5.98
C LEU A 310 -10.33 2.04 -7.28
N ALA A 311 -10.46 3.30 -7.68
CA ALA A 311 -9.90 3.79 -8.92
C ALA A 311 -8.41 3.46 -9.03
N GLN A 312 -7.62 3.75 -8.00
CA GLN A 312 -6.18 3.50 -7.93
C GLN A 312 -5.82 2.01 -7.90
N GLU A 313 -6.75 1.12 -7.52
CA GLU A 313 -6.51 -0.33 -7.47
C GLU A 313 -6.91 -1.07 -8.77
N ARG A 314 -7.53 -0.38 -9.75
CA ARG A 314 -8.01 -1.04 -10.98
C ARG A 314 -6.89 -1.64 -11.80
N TYR A 315 -5.77 -0.96 -11.89
CA TYR A 315 -4.63 -1.48 -12.62
C TYR A 315 -4.01 -2.71 -11.95
N ASN A 316 -4.07 -2.80 -10.63
CA ASN A 316 -3.56 -3.97 -9.89
C ASN A 316 -4.26 -5.27 -10.32
N VAL A 317 -5.55 -5.18 -10.67
CA VAL A 317 -6.33 -6.31 -11.21
C VAL A 317 -5.78 -6.78 -12.55
N GLU A 318 -5.44 -5.82 -13.42
CA GLU A 318 -4.87 -6.14 -14.73
C GLU A 318 -3.46 -6.70 -14.59
N TRP A 319 -2.65 -6.10 -13.74
CA TRP A 319 -1.30 -6.59 -13.42
C TRP A 319 -1.33 -8.05 -12.90
N ILE A 320 -2.24 -8.39 -11.96
CA ILE A 320 -2.40 -9.75 -11.44
C ILE A 320 -2.73 -10.74 -12.58
N ARG A 321 -3.56 -10.31 -13.54
CA ARG A 321 -3.93 -11.13 -14.70
C ARG A 321 -2.74 -11.34 -15.64
N GLN A 322 -2.01 -10.28 -15.96
CA GLN A 322 -0.83 -10.30 -16.83
C GLN A 322 0.29 -11.16 -16.25
N GLN A 323 0.55 -11.03 -14.94
CA GLN A 323 1.53 -11.86 -14.24
C GLN A 323 1.07 -13.32 -14.05
N GLY A 324 -0.22 -13.62 -14.24
CA GLY A 324 -0.76 -14.96 -14.05
C GLY A 324 -0.61 -15.49 -12.62
N VAL A 325 -0.65 -14.60 -11.60
CA VAL A 325 -0.43 -14.92 -10.19
C VAL A 325 -1.72 -15.06 -9.39
N GLY A 326 -2.88 -14.96 -10.06
CA GLY A 326 -4.16 -15.05 -9.38
C GLY A 326 -5.36 -14.98 -10.30
N ILE A 327 -6.55 -14.98 -9.71
CA ILE A 327 -7.84 -14.98 -10.41
C ILE A 327 -8.66 -13.75 -9.99
N PRO A 328 -8.75 -12.71 -10.83
CA PRO A 328 -9.67 -11.61 -10.60
C PRO A 328 -11.13 -12.05 -10.79
N VAL A 329 -12.00 -11.68 -9.85
CA VAL A 329 -13.44 -11.99 -9.88
C VAL A 329 -14.27 -10.72 -9.97
N ARG A 330 -15.18 -10.63 -10.95
CA ARG A 330 -16.08 -9.47 -11.12
C ARG A 330 -17.13 -9.38 -10.00
N SER A 331 -17.42 -10.48 -9.36
CA SER A 331 -18.38 -10.56 -8.25
C SER A 331 -17.97 -11.66 -7.30
N TRP A 332 -18.21 -11.44 -6.02
CA TRP A 332 -17.98 -12.45 -4.97
C TRP A 332 -18.83 -13.72 -5.14
N ARG A 333 -19.86 -13.68 -6.00
CA ARG A 333 -20.60 -14.89 -6.42
C ARG A 333 -19.70 -15.88 -7.16
N ALA A 334 -18.65 -15.42 -7.83
CA ALA A 334 -17.71 -16.26 -8.58
C ALA A 334 -16.59 -16.86 -7.71
N VAL A 335 -16.45 -16.47 -6.43
CA VAL A 335 -15.38 -16.95 -5.56
C VAL A 335 -15.34 -18.47 -5.42
N PRO A 336 -16.46 -19.19 -5.24
CA PRO A 336 -16.42 -20.67 -5.18
C PRO A 336 -15.78 -21.29 -6.41
N ARG A 337 -16.13 -20.80 -7.61
CA ARG A 337 -15.54 -21.25 -8.88
C ARG A 337 -14.06 -20.89 -8.98
N ALA A 338 -13.69 -19.67 -8.56
CA ALA A 338 -12.30 -19.22 -8.56
C ALA A 338 -11.43 -20.06 -7.62
N VAL A 339 -11.91 -20.41 -6.43
CA VAL A 339 -11.20 -21.30 -5.49
C VAL A 339 -11.02 -22.70 -6.11
N VAL A 340 -12.07 -23.27 -6.72
CA VAL A 340 -11.97 -24.57 -7.41
C VAL A 340 -10.93 -24.52 -8.52
N GLU A 341 -10.91 -23.47 -9.33
CA GLU A 341 -9.97 -23.30 -10.43
C GLU A 341 -8.54 -23.11 -9.92
N LEU A 342 -8.35 -22.23 -8.93
CA LEU A 342 -7.05 -21.96 -8.33
C LEU A 342 -6.43 -23.22 -7.72
N LEU A 343 -7.22 -24.07 -7.06
CA LEU A 343 -6.75 -25.28 -6.41
C LEU A 343 -6.60 -26.49 -7.37
N ARG A 344 -6.92 -26.36 -8.67
CA ARG A 344 -6.59 -27.40 -9.65
C ARG A 344 -5.07 -27.52 -9.78
N PRO A 345 -4.50 -28.76 -9.68
CA PRO A 345 -3.05 -28.93 -9.65
C PRO A 345 -2.28 -28.24 -10.80
N PRO A 346 -2.74 -28.27 -12.07
CA PRO A 346 -2.05 -27.57 -13.16
C PRO A 346 -2.09 -26.03 -12.99
N ALA A 347 -3.25 -25.47 -12.62
CA ALA A 347 -3.41 -24.04 -12.44
C ALA A 347 -2.59 -23.53 -11.24
N HIS A 348 -2.68 -24.24 -10.11
CA HIS A 348 -1.95 -23.91 -8.89
C HIS A 348 -0.43 -23.93 -9.12
N ARG A 349 0.12 -24.99 -9.73
CA ARG A 349 1.56 -25.07 -10.04
C ARG A 349 2.01 -23.96 -10.97
N ARG A 350 1.22 -23.61 -11.99
CA ARG A 350 1.53 -22.50 -12.90
C ARG A 350 1.58 -21.16 -12.14
N MET A 351 0.58 -20.87 -11.31
CA MET A 351 0.57 -19.63 -10.51
C MET A 351 1.76 -19.58 -9.56
N LEU A 352 2.09 -20.66 -8.86
CA LEU A 352 3.26 -20.72 -7.98
C LEU A 352 4.58 -20.55 -8.75
N GLY A 353 4.67 -21.10 -9.97
CA GLY A 353 5.80 -20.88 -10.87
C GLY A 353 5.96 -19.39 -11.22
N ASN A 354 4.87 -18.74 -11.63
CA ASN A 354 4.86 -17.31 -11.94
C ASN A 354 5.22 -16.45 -10.71
N ILE A 355 4.66 -16.76 -9.54
CA ILE A 355 5.00 -16.08 -8.28
C ILE A 355 6.49 -16.25 -7.97
N GLY A 356 7.06 -17.41 -8.25
CA GLY A 356 8.49 -17.69 -8.05
C GLY A 356 9.42 -16.81 -8.89
N GLN A 357 8.93 -16.21 -9.99
CA GLN A 357 9.69 -15.27 -10.81
C GLN A 357 9.65 -13.83 -10.24
N LEU A 358 8.74 -13.55 -9.33
CA LEU A 358 8.64 -12.24 -8.69
C LEU A 358 9.64 -12.17 -7.54
N ASN A 359 10.70 -11.38 -7.71
CA ASN A 359 11.73 -11.19 -6.69
C ASN A 359 11.62 -9.79 -6.09
N ASN A 360 10.61 -9.55 -5.27
CA ASN A 360 10.44 -8.25 -4.61
C ASN A 360 11.43 -8.09 -3.45
N ARG A 361 12.36 -7.16 -3.57
CA ARG A 361 13.37 -6.80 -2.55
C ARG A 361 13.37 -5.30 -2.24
N ALA A 362 12.34 -4.56 -2.65
CA ALA A 362 12.28 -3.10 -2.63
C ALA A 362 12.64 -2.48 -1.26
N VAL A 363 12.18 -3.09 -0.16
CA VAL A 363 12.47 -2.58 1.20
C VAL A 363 13.96 -2.58 1.55
N PHE A 364 14.76 -3.41 0.87
CA PHE A 364 16.22 -3.47 1.04
C PHE A 364 16.97 -2.63 0.00
N GLU A 365 16.38 -2.40 -1.17
CA GLU A 365 16.93 -1.60 -2.27
C GLU A 365 16.78 -0.10 -2.00
N ILE A 366 15.60 0.31 -1.49
CA ILE A 366 15.30 1.74 -1.25
C ILE A 366 16.31 2.43 -0.32
N PRO A 367 16.71 1.87 0.83
CA PRO A 367 17.68 2.54 1.68
C PRO A 367 19.04 2.78 0.99
N GLU A 368 19.44 1.93 0.04
CA GLU A 368 20.64 2.12 -0.77
C GLU A 368 20.49 3.30 -1.72
N ILE A 369 19.35 3.39 -2.41
CA ILE A 369 19.00 4.51 -3.28
C ILE A 369 18.95 5.82 -2.50
N LEU A 370 18.33 5.83 -1.30
CA LEU A 370 18.27 7.01 -0.45
C LEU A 370 19.67 7.48 -0.04
N ASN A 371 20.60 6.55 0.22
CA ASN A 371 21.99 6.85 0.52
C ASN A 371 22.71 7.50 -0.68
N GLN A 372 22.49 6.98 -1.88
CA GLN A 372 23.06 7.57 -3.10
C GLN A 372 22.53 8.98 -3.35
N ILE A 373 21.22 9.20 -3.17
CA ILE A 373 20.59 10.52 -3.30
C ILE A 373 21.17 11.50 -2.27
N ALA A 374 21.26 11.11 -1.00
CA ALA A 374 21.80 11.95 0.06
C ALA A 374 23.27 12.34 -0.19
N ALA A 375 24.09 11.42 -0.71
CA ALA A 375 25.48 11.67 -1.04
C ALA A 375 25.64 12.60 -2.25
N SER A 376 24.85 12.42 -3.31
CA SER A 376 24.95 13.22 -4.55
C SER A 376 24.55 14.69 -4.33
N GLU A 377 23.52 14.95 -3.53
CA GLU A 377 23.09 16.32 -3.23
C GLU A 377 24.07 17.05 -2.29
N THR A 378 24.85 16.32 -1.51
CA THR A 378 25.91 16.91 -0.66
C THR A 378 27.09 17.39 -1.49
N LEU A 379 27.33 16.81 -2.68
CA LEU A 379 28.46 17.08 -3.57
C LEU A 379 28.20 18.21 -4.59
N LEU A 380 26.97 18.68 -4.76
CA LEU A 380 26.66 19.75 -5.70
C LEU A 380 27.16 21.10 -5.17
N PRO A 381 28.02 21.84 -5.92
CA PRO A 381 28.50 23.16 -5.52
C PRO A 381 27.32 24.16 -5.46
N SER A 382 27.47 25.16 -4.60
CA SER A 382 26.46 26.16 -4.21
C SER A 382 25.95 27.11 -5.32
N ASN A 383 26.26 26.88 -6.60
CA ASN A 383 25.96 27.78 -7.71
C ASN A 383 25.33 27.09 -8.91
N VAL A 384 24.05 26.69 -8.80
CA VAL A 384 23.17 26.59 -9.98
C VAL A 384 21.79 27.08 -9.55
N SER A 385 21.59 28.40 -9.66
CA SER A 385 20.24 28.98 -9.69
C SER A 385 19.59 28.55 -11.02
N SER A 386 18.69 27.59 -10.98
CA SER A 386 17.85 27.25 -12.13
C SER A 386 16.85 28.39 -12.35
N ASN A 387 17.10 29.21 -13.35
CA ASN A 387 16.10 30.07 -13.96
C ASN A 387 15.05 29.17 -14.66
N PHE A 388 14.01 28.80 -13.95
CA PHE A 388 12.77 28.32 -14.56
C PHE A 388 11.91 29.54 -14.90
N ASP A 389 11.88 29.89 -16.19
CA ASP A 389 11.06 30.99 -16.71
C ASP A 389 9.57 30.61 -16.62
N ARG A 390 8.79 31.47 -15.95
CA ARG A 390 7.35 31.26 -15.64
C ARG A 390 6.43 31.49 -16.84
N ARG A 391 6.92 31.48 -18.10
CA ARG A 391 6.13 31.96 -19.25
C ARG A 391 5.50 30.92 -20.17
N ASP A 392 5.70 29.61 -19.96
CA ASP A 392 5.27 28.61 -20.95
C ASP A 392 4.20 27.61 -20.47
N ILE A 393 3.26 28.00 -19.60
CA ILE A 393 2.07 27.16 -19.36
C ILE A 393 0.83 28.05 -19.41
N ALA A 394 0.41 28.37 -20.63
CA ALA A 394 -0.93 28.79 -20.98
C ALA A 394 -1.38 27.94 -22.17
N VAL A 395 -2.04 26.80 -21.91
CA VAL A 395 -3.12 26.19 -22.72
C VAL A 395 -3.90 25.24 -21.80
#